data_841a64254e8ca609c3c8ec705b102167
#
_entry.id   841a64254e8ca609c3c8ec705b102167
#
_cell.length_a   1.000
_cell.length_b   1.000
_cell.length_c   1.000
_cell.angle_alpha   90.00
_cell.angle_beta   90.00
_cell.angle_gamma   90.00
#
_symmetry.space_group_name_H-M   'P 1'
#
loop_
_entity.id
_entity.type
_entity.pdbx_description
1 polymer ?
#
loop_
_entity_poly.entity_id
_entity_poly.type
_entity_poly.pdbx_seq_one_letter_code
_entity_poly.pdbx_strand_id
1 'polypeptide(L)'
;EVSNFAKPGYECRHNIGYWKRVDYLGVGLGASSLIDNVRYSNTRDLYTYLSECENIHDCYMQYPLTEGVTGSAVYSADGTHILVPAVNLHAAAEQTTRNGQMEEFMFLGLRMRDGFYRDEFTQAFGIPIEAVYGDALNHLQQEELLLKREGRIYLTDKGMDLNNYVVAQFML
;
A
#
# COMPACT_ATOMS: atom_id res chain seq x y z
N GLU A 1 -13.21 -13.26 4.69
CA GLU A 1 -14.29 -12.35 5.09
C GLU A 1 -14.38 -11.21 4.06
N VAL A 2 -15.58 -10.99 3.52
CA VAL A 2 -15.90 -9.80 2.72
C VAL A 2 -16.58 -8.80 3.64
N SER A 3 -15.92 -7.67 3.87
CA SER A 3 -16.44 -6.57 4.69
C SER A 3 -16.41 -5.30 3.85
N ASN A 4 -17.13 -4.28 4.12
CA ASN A 4 -17.24 -3.05 3.34
C ASN A 4 -18.19 -3.17 2.13
N PHE A 5 -19.46 -3.28 2.48
CA PHE A 5 -20.55 -3.22 1.49
C PHE A 5 -21.03 -1.77 1.35
N ALA A 6 -21.36 -1.38 0.13
CA ALA A 6 -21.96 -0.08 -0.16
C ALA A 6 -22.99 -0.22 -1.29
N LYS A 7 -23.96 0.68 -1.33
CA LYS A 7 -24.79 0.86 -2.52
C LYS A 7 -23.93 1.46 -3.63
N PRO A 8 -24.20 1.17 -4.90
CA PRO A 8 -23.49 1.77 -6.02
C PRO A 8 -23.44 3.31 -5.91
N GLY A 9 -22.24 3.89 -6.01
CA GLY A 9 -21.98 5.32 -5.86
C GLY A 9 -21.81 5.83 -4.42
N TYR A 10 -21.90 4.95 -3.41
CA TYR A 10 -21.71 5.27 -1.99
C TYR A 10 -20.49 4.56 -1.39
N GLU A 11 -19.61 4.05 -2.22
CA GLU A 11 -18.39 3.38 -1.80
C GLU A 11 -17.48 4.34 -1.00
N CYS A 12 -16.88 3.83 0.07
CA CYS A 12 -15.95 4.60 0.88
C CYS A 12 -14.65 4.86 0.11
N ARG A 13 -14.48 6.08 -0.40
CA ARG A 13 -13.29 6.49 -1.17
C ARG A 13 -11.99 6.32 -0.38
N HIS A 14 -12.04 6.54 0.93
CA HIS A 14 -10.89 6.37 1.82
C HIS A 14 -10.42 4.89 1.81
N ASN A 15 -11.34 3.94 1.97
CA ASN A 15 -11.00 2.52 1.92
C ASN A 15 -10.50 2.08 0.53
N ILE A 16 -11.12 2.60 -0.54
CA ILE A 16 -10.65 2.36 -1.90
C ILE A 16 -9.22 2.88 -2.10
N GLY A 17 -8.88 4.02 -1.51
CA GLY A 17 -7.52 4.55 -1.52
C GLY A 17 -6.49 3.57 -0.96
N TYR A 18 -6.80 2.93 0.17
CA TYR A 18 -5.93 1.87 0.73
C TYR A 18 -5.78 0.67 -0.22
N TRP A 19 -6.89 0.22 -0.83
CA TRP A 19 -6.85 -0.92 -1.75
C TRP A 19 -6.15 -0.62 -3.08
N LYS A 20 -6.08 0.66 -3.46
CA LYS A 20 -5.31 1.14 -4.62
C LYS A 20 -3.89 1.56 -4.28
N ARG A 21 -3.44 1.35 -3.04
CA ARG A 21 -2.13 1.76 -2.54
C ARG A 21 -1.84 3.25 -2.77
N VAL A 22 -2.87 4.11 -2.68
CA VAL A 22 -2.67 5.55 -2.69
C VAL A 22 -1.94 5.96 -1.43
N ASP A 23 -0.95 6.83 -1.57
CA ASP A 23 -0.22 7.38 -0.42
C ASP A 23 -1.17 8.03 0.58
N TYR A 24 -0.91 7.77 1.86
CA TYR A 24 -1.68 8.36 2.95
C TYR A 24 -0.79 8.65 4.15
N LEU A 25 -1.12 9.74 4.84
CA LEU A 25 -0.48 10.15 6.08
C LEU A 25 -1.41 9.86 7.27
N GLY A 26 -0.95 9.02 8.17
CA GLY A 26 -1.62 8.77 9.44
C GLY A 26 -1.25 9.82 10.48
N VAL A 27 -2.25 10.47 11.05
CA VAL A 27 -2.08 11.49 12.09
C VAL A 27 -2.63 10.96 13.41
N GLY A 28 -1.84 11.09 14.46
CA GLY A 28 -2.22 10.69 15.81
C GLY A 28 -1.46 9.47 16.33
N LEU A 29 -1.73 9.14 17.58
CA LEU A 29 -1.11 8.03 18.31
C LEU A 29 -1.40 6.68 17.62
N GLY A 30 -0.35 5.94 17.32
CA GLY A 30 -0.44 4.62 16.68
C GLY A 30 -0.94 4.63 15.23
N ALA A 31 -1.12 5.81 14.62
CA ALA A 31 -1.58 5.91 13.24
C ALA A 31 -0.51 5.40 12.26
N SER A 32 -0.95 4.73 11.20
CA SER A 32 -0.08 4.21 10.15
C SER A 32 -0.11 5.10 8.92
N SER A 33 1.02 5.15 8.22
CA SER A 33 1.20 5.88 6.96
C SER A 33 1.78 4.96 5.89
N LEU A 34 1.52 5.28 4.64
CA LEU A 34 2.20 4.75 3.47
C LEU A 34 2.54 5.93 2.57
N ILE A 35 3.82 6.23 2.39
CA ILE A 35 4.31 7.30 1.53
C ILE A 35 5.50 6.76 0.75
N ASP A 36 5.48 6.92 -0.58
CA ASP A 36 6.54 6.46 -1.48
C ASP A 36 6.98 5.00 -1.22
N ASN A 37 6.00 4.12 -1.01
CA ASN A 37 6.21 2.70 -0.69
C ASN A 37 6.92 2.43 0.65
N VAL A 38 7.03 3.43 1.52
CA VAL A 38 7.47 3.28 2.89
C VAL A 38 6.25 3.25 3.81
N ARG A 39 6.09 2.14 4.52
CA ARG A 39 5.07 2.00 5.56
C ARG A 39 5.71 2.28 6.91
N TYR A 40 5.11 3.16 7.68
CA TYR A 40 5.51 3.45 9.04
C TYR A 40 4.30 3.68 9.93
N SER A 41 4.49 3.56 11.23
CA SER A 41 3.44 3.85 12.22
C SER A 41 3.99 4.76 13.32
N ASN A 42 3.13 5.63 13.81
CA ASN A 42 3.45 6.44 14.97
C ASN A 42 3.53 5.57 16.23
N THR A 43 4.28 6.04 17.22
CA THR A 43 4.35 5.38 18.52
C THR A 43 2.96 5.21 19.14
N ARG A 44 2.78 4.15 19.93
CA ARG A 44 1.56 3.91 20.73
C ARG A 44 1.71 4.42 22.15
N ASP A 45 2.89 4.90 22.52
CA ASP A 45 3.12 5.50 23.83
C ASP A 45 2.75 7.00 23.81
N LEU A 46 1.79 7.38 24.64
CA LEU A 46 1.25 8.73 24.65
C LEU A 46 2.29 9.78 25.08
N TYR A 47 3.14 9.45 26.05
CA TYR A 47 4.14 10.40 26.53
C TYR A 47 5.18 10.68 25.48
N THR A 48 5.70 9.62 24.85
CA THR A 48 6.62 9.73 23.71
C THR A 48 5.97 10.53 22.59
N TYR A 49 4.72 10.23 22.24
CA TYR A 49 4.02 10.94 21.17
C TYR A 49 3.93 12.44 21.44
N LEU A 50 3.52 12.85 22.66
CA LEU A 50 3.37 14.26 23.01
C LEU A 50 4.71 15.00 23.05
N SER A 51 5.74 14.40 23.68
CA SER A 51 7.06 15.02 23.79
C SER A 51 7.72 15.18 22.41
N GLU A 52 7.55 14.19 21.52
CA GLU A 52 8.11 14.24 20.17
C GLU A 52 7.34 15.22 19.27
N CYS A 53 6.04 15.39 19.45
CA CYS A 53 5.28 16.42 18.75
C CYS A 53 5.74 17.84 19.13
N GLU A 54 6.09 18.07 20.37
CA GLU A 54 6.68 19.34 20.83
C GLU A 54 8.05 19.55 20.19
N ASN A 55 8.93 18.53 20.21
CA ASN A 55 10.24 18.57 19.59
C ASN A 55 10.19 18.79 18.06
N ILE A 56 9.21 18.21 17.36
CA ILE A 56 9.02 18.42 15.91
C ILE A 56 8.75 19.90 15.63
N HIS A 57 7.90 20.55 16.40
CA HIS A 57 7.60 21.97 16.21
C HIS A 57 8.88 22.79 16.28
N ASP A 58 9.74 22.56 17.27
CA ASP A 58 11.01 23.25 17.43
C ASP A 58 11.99 22.90 16.32
N CYS A 59 12.02 21.66 15.87
CA CYS A 59 12.88 21.19 14.77
C CYS A 59 12.51 21.85 13.43
N TYR A 60 11.23 21.93 13.08
CA TYR A 60 10.79 22.61 11.84
C TYR A 60 11.03 24.12 11.88
N MET A 61 10.99 24.75 13.04
CA MET A 61 11.23 26.17 13.18
C MET A 61 12.71 26.53 13.18
N GLN A 62 13.60 25.62 13.62
CA GLN A 62 15.06 25.84 13.68
C GLN A 62 15.81 25.41 12.42
N TYR A 63 15.29 24.41 11.69
CA TYR A 63 15.96 23.82 10.54
C TYR A 63 14.99 23.64 9.36
N PRO A 64 14.78 24.69 8.55
CA PRO A 64 14.13 24.46 7.26
C PRO A 64 15.00 23.48 6.47
N LEU A 65 14.44 22.33 6.13
CA LEU A 65 15.02 21.16 5.41
C LEU A 65 16.29 21.48 4.61
N THR A 66 17.44 21.59 5.29
CA THR A 66 18.76 21.72 4.69
C THR A 66 19.62 20.54 5.16
N GLU A 67 20.48 20.08 4.27
CA GLU A 67 21.38 18.96 4.42
C GLU A 67 21.98 18.82 5.83
N GLY A 68 21.81 17.65 6.46
CA GLY A 68 22.54 17.29 7.68
C GLY A 68 21.71 16.91 8.91
N VAL A 69 20.38 16.83 8.81
CA VAL A 69 19.56 16.33 9.92
C VAL A 69 19.72 14.82 10.02
N THR A 70 20.33 14.35 11.12
CA THR A 70 20.41 12.93 11.47
C THR A 70 19.03 12.43 11.87
N GLY A 71 18.26 12.04 10.87
CA GLY A 71 17.01 11.31 11.00
C GLY A 71 17.22 9.87 10.56
N SER A 72 16.35 8.97 10.91
CA SER A 72 16.28 7.66 10.27
C SER A 72 15.94 7.92 8.81
N ALA A 73 16.96 7.95 7.95
CA ALA A 73 16.76 8.13 6.52
C ALA A 73 16.06 6.88 5.99
N VAL A 74 14.82 7.05 5.53
CA VAL A 74 14.13 6.02 4.76
C VAL A 74 14.43 6.32 3.30
N TYR A 75 15.07 5.38 2.62
CA TYR A 75 15.43 5.53 1.21
C TYR A 75 14.23 5.09 0.36
N SER A 76 13.81 5.93 -0.57
CA SER A 76 12.95 5.50 -1.66
C SER A 76 13.72 4.62 -2.66
N ALA A 77 13.02 3.83 -3.46
CA ALA A 77 13.63 2.91 -4.44
C ALA A 77 14.44 3.64 -5.54
N ASP A 78 14.26 4.93 -5.71
CA ASP A 78 15.00 5.79 -6.66
C ASP A 78 16.19 6.51 -6.03
N GLY A 79 16.48 6.26 -4.74
CA GLY A 79 17.58 6.88 -4.01
C GLY A 79 17.29 8.28 -3.51
N THR A 80 16.07 8.80 -3.66
CA THR A 80 15.68 10.05 -3.01
C THR A 80 15.49 9.83 -1.52
N HIS A 81 16.06 10.71 -0.73
CA HIS A 81 15.98 10.67 0.73
C HIS A 81 14.65 11.27 1.17
N ILE A 82 13.75 10.46 1.69
CA ILE A 82 12.64 10.98 2.49
C ILE A 82 13.19 11.11 3.91
N LEU A 83 13.50 12.32 4.30
CA LEU A 83 13.83 12.62 5.69
C LEU A 83 12.54 12.52 6.51
N VAL A 84 12.30 11.35 7.07
CA VAL A 84 11.42 11.26 8.22
C VAL A 84 12.21 11.83 9.39
N PRO A 85 11.75 12.90 10.05
CA PRO A 85 12.49 13.43 11.20
C PRO A 85 12.83 12.31 12.17
N ALA A 86 14.07 12.27 12.67
CA ALA A 86 14.52 11.29 13.67
C ALA A 86 13.90 11.59 15.02
N VAL A 87 12.62 11.45 15.06
CA VAL A 87 11.84 11.54 16.27
C VAL A 87 11.42 10.11 16.57
N ASN A 88 11.55 9.70 17.83
CA ASN A 88 10.99 8.45 18.34
C ASN A 88 9.45 8.38 18.15
N LEU A 89 8.93 9.30 17.34
CA LEU A 89 7.53 9.36 16.95
C LEU A 89 7.13 8.11 16.15
N HIS A 90 8.04 7.55 15.36
CA HIS A 90 7.78 6.38 14.54
C HIS A 90 8.26 5.10 15.23
N ALA A 91 7.34 4.19 15.53
CA ALA A 91 7.63 2.92 16.20
C ALA A 91 8.25 1.88 15.25
N ALA A 92 7.91 1.95 13.96
CA ALA A 92 8.41 1.05 12.92
C ALA A 92 8.36 1.77 11.57
N ALA A 93 9.36 1.54 10.74
CA ALA A 93 9.36 1.94 9.33
C ALA A 93 9.87 0.77 8.48
N GLU A 94 9.18 0.47 7.40
CA GLU A 94 9.50 -0.62 6.49
C GLU A 94 9.34 -0.14 5.06
N GLN A 95 10.39 -0.33 4.26
CA GLN A 95 10.30 -0.12 2.83
C GLN A 95 9.83 -1.40 2.16
N THR A 96 8.69 -1.33 1.48
CA THR A 96 8.17 -2.47 0.73
C THR A 96 9.05 -2.73 -0.49
N THR A 97 9.57 -3.94 -0.61
CA THR A 97 10.34 -4.36 -1.79
C THR A 97 9.50 -4.29 -3.06
N ARG A 98 10.12 -4.25 -4.24
CA ARG A 98 9.39 -4.25 -5.51
C ARG A 98 8.46 -5.46 -5.65
N ASN A 99 8.93 -6.65 -5.27
CA ASN A 99 8.09 -7.85 -5.26
C ASN A 99 6.90 -7.69 -4.30
N GLY A 100 7.16 -7.28 -3.07
CA GLY A 100 6.10 -7.02 -2.10
C GLY A 100 5.09 -5.97 -2.56
N GLN A 101 5.52 -4.94 -3.31
CA GLN A 101 4.61 -3.97 -3.92
C GLN A 101 3.71 -4.62 -4.98
N MET A 102 4.26 -5.50 -5.82
CA MET A 102 3.49 -6.23 -6.83
C MET A 102 2.50 -7.23 -6.19
N GLU A 103 2.94 -7.95 -5.15
CA GLU A 103 2.07 -8.83 -4.35
C GLU A 103 0.92 -8.06 -3.71
N GLU A 104 1.23 -6.92 -3.06
CA GLU A 104 0.19 -6.06 -2.46
C GLU A 104 -0.77 -5.51 -3.50
N PHE A 105 -0.30 -5.13 -4.68
CA PHE A 105 -1.15 -4.67 -5.78
C PHE A 105 -2.19 -5.73 -6.14
N MET A 106 -1.74 -6.98 -6.30
CA MET A 106 -2.64 -8.11 -6.60
C MET A 106 -3.59 -8.39 -5.44
N PHE A 107 -3.06 -8.49 -4.24
CA PHE A 107 -3.82 -8.80 -3.02
C PHE A 107 -4.90 -7.76 -2.72
N LEU A 108 -4.58 -6.47 -2.84
CA LEU A 108 -5.51 -5.38 -2.54
C LEU A 108 -6.49 -5.15 -3.70
N GLY A 109 -5.98 -5.17 -4.93
CA GLY A 109 -6.80 -4.95 -6.13
C GLY A 109 -7.87 -6.02 -6.33
N LEU A 110 -7.55 -7.29 -6.07
CA LEU A 110 -8.48 -8.41 -6.17
C LEU A 110 -9.51 -8.49 -5.02
N ARG A 111 -9.38 -7.67 -3.98
CA ARG A 111 -10.43 -7.50 -2.96
C ARG A 111 -11.58 -6.62 -3.44
N MET A 112 -11.34 -5.77 -4.42
CA MET A 112 -12.38 -4.95 -5.02
C MET A 112 -13.23 -5.80 -5.98
N ARG A 113 -14.56 -5.65 -5.91
CA ARG A 113 -15.48 -6.38 -6.79
C ARG A 113 -15.21 -6.10 -8.27
N ASP A 114 -14.85 -4.86 -8.59
CA ASP A 114 -14.52 -4.45 -9.96
C ASP A 114 -13.09 -4.79 -10.36
N GLY A 115 -12.27 -5.30 -9.44
CA GLY A 115 -10.86 -5.56 -9.67
C GLY A 115 -10.07 -4.31 -10.07
N PHE A 116 -9.15 -4.48 -10.99
CA PHE A 116 -8.27 -3.42 -11.48
C PHE A 116 -8.02 -3.56 -12.99
N TYR A 117 -7.53 -2.49 -13.63
CA TYR A 117 -7.09 -2.53 -15.02
C TYR A 117 -5.65 -3.04 -15.13
N ARG A 118 -5.36 -3.89 -16.14
CA ARG A 118 -4.00 -4.37 -16.45
C ARG A 118 -2.99 -3.23 -16.61
N ASP A 119 -3.45 -2.15 -17.22
CA ASP A 119 -2.61 -0.98 -17.48
C ASP A 119 -2.21 -0.26 -16.18
N GLU A 120 -3.02 -0.34 -15.12
CA GLU A 120 -2.66 0.19 -13.79
C GLU A 120 -1.40 -0.52 -13.25
N PHE A 121 -1.29 -1.85 -13.44
CA PHE A 121 -0.08 -2.60 -13.08
C PHE A 121 1.12 -2.18 -13.93
N THR A 122 0.93 -2.07 -15.25
CA THR A 122 2.01 -1.64 -16.15
C THR A 122 2.48 -0.23 -15.84
N GLN A 123 1.58 0.69 -15.52
CA GLN A 123 1.92 2.05 -15.10
C GLN A 123 2.69 2.08 -13.78
N ALA A 124 2.29 1.26 -12.81
CA ALA A 124 2.94 1.20 -11.50
C ALA A 124 4.34 0.57 -11.55
N PHE A 125 4.52 -0.47 -12.38
CA PHE A 125 5.72 -1.30 -12.35
C PHE A 125 6.56 -1.29 -13.63
N GLY A 126 6.10 -0.65 -14.70
CA GLY A 126 6.84 -0.54 -15.96
C GLY A 126 6.95 -1.87 -16.76
N ILE A 127 6.26 -2.92 -16.33
CA ILE A 127 6.23 -4.23 -16.97
C ILE A 127 4.79 -4.75 -17.08
N PRO A 128 4.44 -5.50 -18.15
CA PRO A 128 3.11 -6.11 -18.24
C PRO A 128 2.88 -7.12 -17.11
N ILE A 129 1.66 -7.16 -16.58
CA ILE A 129 1.29 -8.10 -15.51
C ILE A 129 1.50 -9.57 -15.91
N GLU A 130 1.32 -9.89 -17.17
CA GLU A 130 1.51 -11.23 -17.71
C GLU A 130 2.98 -11.69 -17.67
N ALA A 131 3.92 -10.75 -17.66
CA ALA A 131 5.35 -11.07 -17.55
C ALA A 131 5.72 -11.60 -16.16
N VAL A 132 4.94 -11.27 -15.14
CA VAL A 132 5.16 -11.69 -13.75
C VAL A 132 4.20 -12.79 -13.35
N TYR A 133 2.91 -12.61 -13.65
CA TYR A 133 1.82 -13.43 -13.13
C TYR A 133 1.03 -14.18 -14.21
N GLY A 134 1.59 -14.31 -15.42
CA GLY A 134 0.90 -14.94 -16.57
C GLY A 134 0.35 -16.33 -16.26
N ASP A 135 1.17 -17.19 -15.64
CA ASP A 135 0.80 -18.57 -15.32
C ASP A 135 -0.30 -18.61 -14.24
N ALA A 136 -0.14 -17.82 -13.17
CA ALA A 136 -1.14 -17.74 -12.10
C ALA A 136 -2.49 -17.21 -12.62
N LEU A 137 -2.46 -16.16 -13.44
CA LEU A 137 -3.65 -15.60 -14.05
C LEU A 137 -4.38 -16.59 -14.97
N ASN A 138 -3.62 -17.38 -15.76
CA ASN A 138 -4.20 -18.38 -16.65
C ASN A 138 -4.78 -19.56 -15.87
N HIS A 139 -4.06 -20.03 -14.84
CA HIS A 139 -4.53 -21.09 -13.96
C HIS A 139 -5.85 -20.72 -13.27
N LEU A 140 -5.90 -19.56 -12.63
CA LEU A 140 -7.11 -19.09 -11.94
C LEU A 140 -8.29 -18.85 -12.89
N GLN A 141 -8.00 -18.46 -14.15
CA GLN A 141 -9.03 -18.31 -15.17
C GLN A 141 -9.60 -19.68 -15.59
N GLN A 142 -8.76 -20.72 -15.70
CA GLN A 142 -9.21 -22.09 -16.00
C GLN A 142 -10.04 -22.67 -14.86
N GLU A 143 -9.75 -22.31 -13.63
CA GLU A 143 -10.53 -22.71 -12.44
C GLU A 143 -11.81 -21.90 -12.26
N GLU A 144 -12.10 -20.95 -13.16
CA GLU A 144 -13.25 -20.04 -13.11
C GLU A 144 -13.27 -19.15 -11.85
N LEU A 145 -12.09 -18.87 -11.27
CA LEU A 145 -11.97 -18.01 -10.09
C LEU A 145 -11.72 -16.55 -10.45
N LEU A 146 -11.15 -16.30 -11.65
CA LEU A 146 -10.77 -14.98 -12.13
C LEU A 146 -11.25 -14.77 -13.56
N LEU A 147 -11.65 -13.54 -13.88
CA LEU A 147 -12.05 -13.13 -15.22
C LEU A 147 -11.15 -11.99 -15.72
N LYS A 148 -10.84 -12.07 -17.02
CA LYS A 148 -10.16 -11.01 -17.78
C LYS A 148 -11.15 -10.49 -18.83
N ARG A 149 -11.66 -9.29 -18.67
CA ARG A 149 -12.63 -8.70 -19.60
C ARG A 149 -12.39 -7.20 -19.76
N GLU A 150 -12.36 -6.73 -21.00
CA GLU A 150 -12.24 -5.30 -21.33
C GLU A 150 -11.03 -4.61 -20.66
N GLY A 151 -9.89 -5.34 -20.57
CA GLY A 151 -8.68 -4.85 -19.93
C GLY A 151 -8.70 -4.92 -18.39
N ARG A 152 -9.81 -5.34 -17.77
CA ARG A 152 -9.94 -5.56 -16.33
C ARG A 152 -9.62 -7.00 -15.93
N ILE A 153 -9.11 -7.13 -14.71
CA ILE A 153 -8.89 -8.39 -14.01
C ILE A 153 -9.67 -8.31 -12.69
N TYR A 154 -10.57 -9.24 -12.47
CA TYR A 154 -11.42 -9.30 -11.28
C TYR A 154 -11.82 -10.72 -10.92
N LEU A 155 -12.22 -10.96 -9.67
CA LEU A 155 -12.67 -12.26 -9.21
C LEU A 155 -14.13 -12.55 -9.60
N THR A 156 -14.42 -13.81 -9.89
CA THR A 156 -15.80 -14.31 -9.92
C THR A 156 -16.37 -14.36 -8.49
N ASP A 157 -17.67 -14.60 -8.33
CA ASP A 157 -18.24 -14.83 -7.00
C ASP A 157 -17.58 -16.04 -6.32
N LYS A 158 -17.28 -17.11 -7.06
CA LYS A 158 -16.51 -18.28 -6.58
C LYS A 158 -15.09 -17.89 -6.16
N GLY A 159 -14.43 -17.01 -6.94
CA GLY A 159 -13.11 -16.49 -6.60
C GLY A 159 -13.12 -15.60 -5.37
N MET A 160 -14.17 -14.82 -5.15
CA MET A 160 -14.34 -14.02 -3.93
C MET A 160 -14.50 -14.90 -2.69
N ASP A 161 -15.26 -16.00 -2.77
CA ASP A 161 -15.40 -16.97 -1.69
C ASP A 161 -14.06 -17.66 -1.36
N LEU A 162 -13.23 -17.91 -2.37
CA LEU A 162 -11.90 -18.52 -2.26
C LEU A 162 -10.76 -17.50 -2.29
N ASN A 163 -11.00 -16.25 -1.90
CA ASN A 163 -10.05 -15.14 -2.03
C ASN A 163 -8.65 -15.45 -1.46
N ASN A 164 -8.55 -16.10 -0.30
CA ASN A 164 -7.26 -16.45 0.30
C ASN A 164 -6.45 -17.44 -0.57
N TYR A 165 -7.12 -18.40 -1.21
CA TYR A 165 -6.48 -19.30 -2.16
C TYR A 165 -5.98 -18.55 -3.40
N VAL A 166 -6.83 -17.67 -3.94
CA VAL A 166 -6.50 -16.88 -5.14
C VAL A 166 -5.29 -15.99 -4.87
N VAL A 167 -5.30 -15.22 -3.77
CA VAL A 167 -4.20 -14.27 -3.49
C VAL A 167 -2.88 -14.98 -3.22
N ALA A 168 -2.90 -16.19 -2.67
CA ALA A 168 -1.72 -16.99 -2.44
C ALA A 168 -0.99 -17.39 -3.75
N GLN A 169 -1.67 -17.38 -4.90
CA GLN A 169 -1.06 -17.66 -6.20
C GLN A 169 -0.19 -16.51 -6.74
N PHE A 170 -0.24 -15.35 -6.10
CA PHE A 170 0.50 -14.16 -6.50
C PHE A 170 1.68 -13.81 -5.58
N MET A 171 2.06 -14.70 -4.66
CA MET A 171 3.26 -14.56 -3.83
C MET A 171 4.50 -14.89 -4.68
N LEU A 172 5.54 -14.03 -4.62
CA LEU A 172 6.77 -14.08 -5.42
C LEU A 172 7.95 -14.63 -4.62
#